data_0411cdf02a5597720b00e85510ff8195
#
_entry.id   0411cdf02a5597720b00e85510ff8195
#
_cell.length_a   1.000
_cell.length_b   1.000
_cell.length_c   1.000
_cell.angle_alpha   90.00
_cell.angle_beta   90.00
_cell.angle_gamma   90.00
#
_symmetry.space_group_name_H-M   'P 1'
#
loop_
_entity.id
_entity.type
_entity.pdbx_description
1 polymer ?
#
loop_
_entity_poly.entity_id
_entity_poly.type
_entity_poly.pdbx_seq_one_letter_code
_entity_poly.pdbx_strand_id
1 'polypeptide(L)'
;MREIIFDTETTGFDPLSGDRLVEMGCIELVNRVPTGATYHCYYNPQRSMPAAAQAVHGLSEQFLSDKPLFADRVEELLEFLGDSNLVAHNARFDFGFLNHELGRCGRPEISLDRMVDTVVMARAAHPGAKHSLDALCSRYGIDRSHRVKHGALLDAELLAQVYIELTGGRQIGLGLAETDISVDSAPADSVSVETVTSRPQRPPRIFTPLSEELERHRLFVQSLNDPLWGSEAARTEPA
;
A
#
# COMPACT_ATOMS: atom_id res chain seq x y z
N MET A 1 -9.52 -3.96 -6.83
CA MET A 1 -9.98 -3.19 -5.67
C MET A 1 -9.42 -1.79 -5.81
N ARG A 2 -10.29 -0.77 -5.70
CA ARG A 2 -9.88 0.65 -5.74
C ARG A 2 -9.71 1.16 -4.30
N GLU A 3 -8.64 1.89 -4.05
CA GLU A 3 -8.29 2.46 -2.74
C GLU A 3 -7.78 3.89 -2.95
N ILE A 4 -8.11 4.78 -2.04
CA ILE A 4 -7.63 6.15 -2.05
C ILE A 4 -6.70 6.35 -0.87
N ILE A 5 -5.45 6.65 -1.14
CA ILE A 5 -4.48 7.06 -0.13
C ILE A 5 -4.61 8.57 0.01
N PHE A 6 -4.74 9.05 1.23
CA PHE A 6 -4.89 10.50 1.44
C PHE A 6 -4.20 10.97 2.70
N ASP A 7 -3.88 12.25 2.71
CA ASP A 7 -3.31 12.97 3.82
C ASP A 7 -3.90 14.38 3.87
N THR A 8 -3.89 15.00 5.04
CA THR A 8 -4.47 16.33 5.26
C THR A 8 -3.56 17.22 6.05
N GLU A 9 -3.51 18.53 5.69
CA GLU A 9 -2.95 19.57 6.51
C GLU A 9 -4.08 20.42 7.14
N THR A 10 -3.85 20.87 8.36
CA THR A 10 -4.88 21.51 9.18
C THR A 10 -4.34 22.72 9.94
N THR A 11 -5.24 23.56 10.45
CA THR A 11 -4.84 24.70 11.30
C THR A 11 -4.49 24.30 12.73
N GLY A 12 -4.70 23.02 13.10
CA GLY A 12 -4.44 22.51 14.44
C GLY A 12 -4.84 21.05 14.57
N PHE A 13 -5.18 20.62 15.78
CA PHE A 13 -5.33 19.17 16.07
C PHE A 13 -6.78 18.74 16.32
N ASP A 14 -7.72 19.66 16.50
CA ASP A 14 -9.07 19.33 16.94
C ASP A 14 -10.12 20.13 16.16
N PRO A 15 -10.84 19.49 15.22
CA PRO A 15 -11.90 20.15 14.46
C PRO A 15 -13.06 20.64 15.35
N LEU A 16 -13.31 20.00 16.50
CA LEU A 16 -14.37 20.41 17.42
C LEU A 16 -14.02 21.71 18.19
N SER A 17 -12.72 21.99 18.32
CA SER A 17 -12.21 23.28 18.86
C SER A 17 -12.13 24.37 17.79
N GLY A 18 -12.61 24.10 16.57
CA GLY A 18 -12.70 25.06 15.48
C GLY A 18 -11.48 25.05 14.57
N ASP A 19 -10.59 24.06 14.67
CA ASP A 19 -9.54 23.86 13.67
C ASP A 19 -10.13 23.40 12.33
N ARG A 20 -9.47 23.76 11.25
CA ARG A 20 -9.96 23.60 9.89
C ARG A 20 -8.96 22.86 9.00
N LEU A 21 -9.48 22.17 8.04
CA LEU A 21 -8.72 21.55 6.96
C LEU A 21 -8.24 22.63 5.97
N VAL A 22 -6.94 22.61 5.60
CA VAL A 22 -6.34 23.62 4.72
C VAL A 22 -5.72 23.03 3.46
N GLU A 23 -5.38 21.75 3.46
CA GLU A 23 -4.89 21.03 2.29
C GLU A 23 -5.36 19.58 2.33
N MET A 24 -5.69 19.02 1.18
CA MET A 24 -5.98 17.61 1.02
C MET A 24 -5.30 17.09 -0.23
N GLY A 25 -4.54 16.01 -0.08
CA GLY A 25 -3.89 15.29 -1.15
C GLY A 25 -4.39 13.85 -1.19
N CYS A 26 -4.80 13.38 -2.37
CA CYS A 26 -5.27 12.00 -2.56
C CYS A 26 -4.58 11.35 -3.76
N ILE A 27 -4.25 10.08 -3.62
CA ILE A 27 -3.64 9.22 -4.65
C ILE A 27 -4.54 8.01 -4.86
N GLU A 28 -4.88 7.72 -6.10
CA GLU A 28 -5.65 6.54 -6.45
C GLU A 28 -4.74 5.32 -6.64
N LEU A 29 -5.08 4.22 -5.98
CA LEU A 29 -4.53 2.89 -6.26
C LEU A 29 -5.62 1.97 -6.77
N VAL A 30 -5.29 1.16 -7.78
CA VAL A 30 -6.11 0.02 -8.22
C VAL A 30 -5.26 -1.24 -8.09
N ASN A 31 -5.72 -2.17 -7.24
CA ASN A 31 -4.97 -3.38 -6.90
C ASN A 31 -3.53 -3.09 -6.45
N ARG A 32 -3.36 -2.05 -5.61
CA ARG A 32 -2.08 -1.56 -5.08
C ARG A 32 -1.11 -0.99 -6.13
N VAL A 33 -1.61 -0.65 -7.30
CA VAL A 33 -0.84 0.02 -8.35
C VAL A 33 -1.35 1.45 -8.50
N PRO A 34 -0.49 2.48 -8.39
CA PRO A 34 -0.88 3.85 -8.67
C PRO A 34 -1.40 3.99 -10.11
N THR A 35 -2.56 4.60 -10.27
CA THR A 35 -3.15 4.85 -11.60
C THR A 35 -2.65 6.13 -12.23
N GLY A 36 -2.07 7.03 -11.42
CA GLY A 36 -1.72 8.39 -11.79
C GLY A 36 -2.84 9.40 -11.55
N ALA A 37 -4.06 8.95 -11.21
CA ALA A 37 -5.13 9.85 -10.82
C ALA A 37 -4.88 10.39 -9.40
N THR A 38 -4.99 11.71 -9.26
CA THR A 38 -4.78 12.42 -8.00
C THR A 38 -5.85 13.47 -7.80
N TYR A 39 -6.15 13.76 -6.54
CA TYR A 39 -6.91 14.94 -6.15
C TYR A 39 -6.02 15.78 -5.21
N HIS A 40 -5.91 17.08 -5.49
CA HIS A 40 -5.13 17.99 -4.66
C HIS A 40 -5.84 19.33 -4.57
N CYS A 41 -6.11 19.79 -3.36
CA CYS A 41 -6.77 21.06 -3.15
C CYS A 41 -6.28 21.74 -1.86
N TYR A 42 -6.05 23.06 -1.97
CA TYR A 42 -5.89 23.95 -0.83
C TYR A 42 -7.22 24.61 -0.54
N TYR A 43 -7.50 24.85 0.75
CA TYR A 43 -8.74 25.46 1.19
C TYR A 43 -8.48 26.69 2.05
N ASN A 44 -9.31 27.72 1.86
CA ASN A 44 -9.36 28.84 2.77
C ASN A 44 -10.08 28.42 4.07
N PRO A 45 -9.39 28.38 5.21
CA PRO A 45 -9.99 27.95 6.47
C PRO A 45 -10.93 29.01 7.09
N GLN A 46 -10.99 30.22 6.52
CA GLN A 46 -11.74 31.38 7.05
C GLN A 46 -11.38 31.69 8.51
N ARG A 47 -10.13 31.45 8.87
CA ARG A 47 -9.57 31.77 10.22
C ARG A 47 -8.08 32.03 10.10
N SER A 48 -7.51 32.63 11.14
CA SER A 48 -6.07 32.84 11.22
C SER A 48 -5.29 31.52 11.25
N MET A 49 -4.11 31.54 10.65
CA MET A 49 -3.19 30.40 10.64
C MET A 49 -2.30 30.46 11.90
N PRO A 50 -2.39 29.45 12.80
CA PRO A 50 -1.47 29.39 13.94
C PRO A 50 -0.03 29.18 13.49
N ALA A 51 0.91 29.90 14.09
CA ALA A 51 2.32 29.84 13.75
C ALA A 51 2.90 28.41 13.85
N ALA A 52 2.42 27.61 14.80
CA ALA A 52 2.84 26.21 14.97
C ALA A 52 2.46 25.34 13.77
N ALA A 53 1.23 25.46 13.26
CA ALA A 53 0.76 24.74 12.08
C ALA A 53 1.53 25.20 10.82
N GLN A 54 1.67 26.51 10.62
CA GLN A 54 2.44 27.06 9.51
C GLN A 54 3.91 26.61 9.53
N ALA A 55 4.50 26.45 10.69
CA ALA A 55 5.88 25.94 10.79
C ALA A 55 6.02 24.50 10.26
N VAL A 56 4.98 23.67 10.39
CA VAL A 56 4.94 22.27 9.93
C VAL A 56 4.77 22.20 8.41
N HIS A 57 3.65 22.71 7.88
CA HIS A 57 3.29 22.55 6.46
C HIS A 57 3.68 23.76 5.60
N GLY A 58 4.00 24.91 6.17
CA GLY A 58 4.47 26.09 5.45
C GLY A 58 3.39 26.95 4.81
N LEU A 59 2.12 26.56 4.88
CA LEU A 59 1.02 27.30 4.28
C LEU A 59 0.70 28.53 5.12
N SER A 60 0.82 29.72 4.53
CA SER A 60 0.51 30.97 5.22
C SER A 60 -0.97 31.33 5.05
N GLU A 61 -1.50 32.13 6.00
CA GLU A 61 -2.83 32.71 5.89
C GLU A 61 -3.01 33.49 4.59
N GLN A 62 -1.99 34.27 4.19
CA GLN A 62 -2.01 35.01 2.94
C GLN A 62 -2.11 34.09 1.71
N PHE A 63 -1.40 32.97 1.68
CA PHE A 63 -1.48 31.99 0.59
C PHE A 63 -2.86 31.35 0.50
N LEU A 64 -3.49 31.08 1.65
CA LEU A 64 -4.78 30.41 1.73
C LEU A 64 -5.97 31.36 1.51
N SER A 65 -5.76 32.67 1.61
CA SER A 65 -6.85 33.66 1.56
C SER A 65 -7.61 33.70 0.23
N ASP A 66 -6.93 33.34 -0.87
CA ASP A 66 -7.51 33.30 -2.23
C ASP A 66 -7.96 31.90 -2.67
N LYS A 67 -7.81 30.89 -1.80
CA LYS A 67 -8.20 29.50 -2.13
C LYS A 67 -9.71 29.32 -1.95
N PRO A 68 -10.30 28.33 -2.64
CA PRO A 68 -11.71 27.99 -2.50
C PRO A 68 -12.02 27.58 -1.06
N LEU A 69 -13.28 27.69 -0.68
CA LEU A 69 -13.76 27.06 0.56
C LEU A 69 -13.88 25.55 0.35
N PHE A 70 -13.84 24.78 1.44
CA PHE A 70 -14.09 23.33 1.36
C PHE A 70 -15.45 23.04 0.70
N ALA A 71 -16.47 23.82 1.04
CA ALA A 71 -17.80 23.70 0.45
C ALA A 71 -17.86 23.85 -1.08
N ASP A 72 -16.94 24.65 -1.66
CA ASP A 72 -16.91 24.90 -3.11
C ASP A 72 -16.36 23.70 -3.88
N ARG A 73 -15.65 22.79 -3.20
CA ARG A 73 -14.93 21.67 -3.82
C ARG A 73 -15.38 20.30 -3.29
N VAL A 74 -16.37 20.29 -2.40
CA VAL A 74 -16.80 19.06 -1.72
C VAL A 74 -17.35 18.02 -2.68
N GLU A 75 -18.08 18.42 -3.73
CA GLU A 75 -18.66 17.49 -4.71
C GLU A 75 -17.56 16.79 -5.53
N GLU A 76 -16.59 17.56 -6.00
CA GLU A 76 -15.44 17.02 -6.74
C GLU A 76 -14.63 16.05 -5.86
N LEU A 77 -14.44 16.38 -4.59
CA LEU A 77 -13.79 15.48 -3.64
C LEU A 77 -14.58 14.20 -3.46
N LEU A 78 -15.89 14.28 -3.20
CA LEU A 78 -16.74 13.10 -3.01
C LEU A 78 -16.81 12.22 -4.24
N GLU A 79 -16.85 12.81 -5.45
CA GLU A 79 -16.75 12.08 -6.71
C GLU A 79 -15.43 11.32 -6.82
N PHE A 80 -14.31 11.98 -6.48
CA PHE A 80 -12.99 11.32 -6.49
C PHE A 80 -12.90 10.20 -5.46
N LEU A 81 -13.40 10.38 -4.25
CA LEU A 81 -13.36 9.35 -3.20
C LEU A 81 -14.28 8.15 -3.53
N GLY A 82 -15.42 8.39 -4.18
CA GLY A 82 -16.43 7.36 -4.46
C GLY A 82 -16.72 6.48 -3.25
N ASP A 83 -16.90 5.18 -3.48
CA ASP A 83 -17.13 4.18 -2.42
C ASP A 83 -15.85 3.42 -2.00
N SER A 84 -14.68 3.93 -2.37
CA SER A 84 -13.39 3.28 -2.12
C SER A 84 -13.03 3.27 -0.64
N ASN A 85 -12.21 2.30 -0.23
CA ASN A 85 -11.52 2.39 1.06
C ASN A 85 -10.55 3.57 1.06
N LEU A 86 -10.48 4.24 2.19
CA LEU A 86 -9.65 5.43 2.41
C LEU A 86 -8.51 5.08 3.35
N VAL A 87 -7.29 5.23 2.87
CA VAL A 87 -6.06 4.85 3.59
C VAL A 87 -5.34 6.11 4.03
N ALA A 88 -5.06 6.25 5.33
CA ALA A 88 -4.29 7.36 5.87
C ALA A 88 -3.33 6.89 6.98
N HIS A 89 -2.41 7.77 7.37
CA HIS A 89 -1.44 7.49 8.43
C HIS A 89 -1.88 8.12 9.75
N ASN A 90 -2.32 7.32 10.73
CA ASN A 90 -3.11 7.75 11.88
C ASN A 90 -4.49 8.27 11.45
N ALA A 91 -5.16 7.47 10.66
CA ALA A 91 -6.33 7.79 9.86
C ALA A 91 -7.50 8.43 10.63
N ARG A 92 -7.60 8.19 11.94
CA ARG A 92 -8.65 8.83 12.77
C ARG A 92 -8.54 10.35 12.79
N PHE A 93 -7.33 10.90 12.68
CA PHE A 93 -7.10 12.32 12.61
C PHE A 93 -7.71 12.91 11.33
N ASP A 94 -7.33 12.38 10.18
CA ASP A 94 -7.77 12.85 8.87
C ASP A 94 -9.28 12.66 8.67
N PHE A 95 -9.81 11.49 9.08
CA PHE A 95 -11.25 11.23 9.06
C PHE A 95 -12.03 12.20 9.97
N GLY A 96 -11.48 12.58 11.12
CA GLY A 96 -12.09 13.55 12.02
C GLY A 96 -12.27 14.89 11.35
N PHE A 97 -11.23 15.41 10.70
CA PHE A 97 -11.31 16.67 9.95
C PHE A 97 -12.20 16.58 8.72
N LEU A 98 -12.05 15.52 7.92
CA LEU A 98 -12.86 15.31 6.72
C LEU A 98 -14.36 15.26 7.07
N ASN A 99 -14.75 14.43 8.03
CA ASN A 99 -16.14 14.28 8.43
C ASN A 99 -16.71 15.56 9.08
N HIS A 100 -15.89 16.28 9.83
CA HIS A 100 -16.30 17.58 10.38
C HIS A 100 -16.60 18.59 9.26
N GLU A 101 -15.74 18.71 8.26
CA GLU A 101 -15.95 19.59 7.12
C GLU A 101 -17.16 19.15 6.26
N LEU A 102 -17.35 17.86 6.05
CA LEU A 102 -18.55 17.31 5.37
C LEU A 102 -19.83 17.68 6.12
N GLY A 103 -19.85 17.51 7.44
CA GLY A 103 -20.98 17.88 8.28
C GLY A 103 -21.31 19.38 8.19
N ARG A 104 -20.29 20.24 8.13
CA ARG A 104 -20.47 21.69 7.95
C ARG A 104 -21.08 22.04 6.59
N CYS A 105 -20.87 21.21 5.58
CA CYS A 105 -21.47 21.34 4.25
C CYS A 105 -22.83 20.65 4.12
N GLY A 106 -23.35 20.07 5.21
CA GLY A 106 -24.60 19.32 5.20
C GLY A 106 -24.53 18.01 4.42
N ARG A 107 -23.29 17.46 4.27
CA ARG A 107 -23.06 16.15 3.62
C ARG A 107 -22.96 15.06 4.68
N PRO A 108 -23.34 13.82 4.33
CA PRO A 108 -23.20 12.66 5.22
C PRO A 108 -21.72 12.39 5.52
N GLU A 109 -21.44 11.95 6.73
CA GLU A 109 -20.12 11.49 7.13
C GLU A 109 -19.73 10.23 6.34
N ILE A 110 -18.43 10.09 6.06
CA ILE A 110 -17.86 8.88 5.50
C ILE A 110 -17.73 7.85 6.62
N SER A 111 -18.27 6.64 6.40
CA SER A 111 -18.25 5.56 7.39
C SER A 111 -16.81 5.18 7.74
N LEU A 112 -16.56 4.98 9.02
CA LEU A 112 -15.28 4.47 9.52
C LEU A 112 -14.97 3.03 9.05
N ASP A 113 -15.96 2.30 8.55
CA ASP A 113 -15.74 0.98 7.93
C ASP A 113 -14.88 1.05 6.67
N ARG A 114 -14.82 2.23 6.05
CA ARG A 114 -13.96 2.50 4.88
C ARG A 114 -12.53 2.89 5.27
N MET A 115 -12.26 3.07 6.57
CA MET A 115 -10.98 3.57 7.08
C MET A 115 -9.94 2.46 7.14
N VAL A 116 -8.79 2.68 6.55
CA VAL A 116 -7.59 1.85 6.67
C VAL A 116 -6.49 2.69 7.31
N ASP A 117 -6.03 2.30 8.50
CA ASP A 117 -4.98 3.01 9.25
C ASP A 117 -3.63 2.30 9.11
N THR A 118 -2.70 2.94 8.42
CA THR A 118 -1.36 2.38 8.20
C THR A 118 -0.50 2.34 9.46
N VAL A 119 -0.79 3.14 10.51
CA VAL A 119 -0.10 3.01 11.81
C VAL A 119 -0.48 1.71 12.49
N VAL A 120 -1.75 1.30 12.42
CA VAL A 120 -2.21 0.01 12.96
C VAL A 120 -1.53 -1.13 12.22
N MET A 121 -1.48 -1.07 10.89
CA MET A 121 -0.79 -2.07 10.06
C MET A 121 0.72 -2.12 10.37
N ALA A 122 1.37 -0.96 10.49
CA ALA A 122 2.79 -0.89 10.80
C ALA A 122 3.12 -1.44 12.19
N ARG A 123 2.26 -1.22 13.19
CA ARG A 123 2.42 -1.81 14.53
C ARG A 123 2.32 -3.33 14.51
N ALA A 124 1.44 -3.87 13.69
CA ALA A 124 1.30 -5.32 13.52
C ALA A 124 2.51 -5.93 12.79
N ALA A 125 2.99 -5.27 11.72
CA ALA A 125 4.11 -5.75 10.93
C ALA A 125 5.48 -5.58 11.63
N HIS A 126 5.64 -4.53 12.47
CA HIS A 126 6.91 -4.16 13.11
C HIS A 126 6.72 -3.82 14.60
N PRO A 127 6.41 -4.78 15.47
CA PRO A 127 6.21 -4.53 16.89
C PRO A 127 7.44 -3.87 17.53
N GLY A 128 7.23 -2.85 18.37
CA GLY A 128 8.32 -2.18 19.09
C GLY A 128 9.16 -1.19 18.28
N ALA A 129 8.88 -1.01 16.98
CA ALA A 129 9.58 -0.05 16.13
C ALA A 129 8.95 1.35 16.18
N LYS A 130 9.59 2.33 15.55
CA LYS A 130 8.97 3.63 15.26
C LYS A 130 8.07 3.48 14.04
N HIS A 131 6.86 4.05 14.11
CA HIS A 131 5.82 3.91 13.09
C HIS A 131 5.40 5.25 12.46
N SER A 132 6.18 6.32 12.63
CA SER A 132 5.94 7.55 11.86
C SER A 132 6.20 7.32 10.37
N LEU A 133 5.56 8.10 9.50
CA LEU A 133 5.74 8.00 8.05
C LEU A 133 7.23 8.06 7.68
N ASP A 134 7.99 8.99 8.27
CA ASP A 134 9.45 9.10 8.09
C ASP A 134 10.21 7.84 8.48
N ALA A 135 9.83 7.21 9.60
CA ALA A 135 10.49 6.00 10.07
C ALA A 135 10.19 4.81 9.14
N LEU A 136 8.97 4.73 8.61
CA LEU A 136 8.57 3.70 7.66
C LEU A 136 9.23 3.91 6.30
N CYS A 137 9.29 5.15 5.79
CA CYS A 137 10.03 5.46 4.56
C CYS A 137 11.50 5.04 4.69
N SER A 138 12.15 5.38 5.81
CA SER A 138 13.54 4.97 6.07
C SER A 138 13.70 3.46 6.12
N ARG A 139 12.75 2.74 6.71
CA ARG A 139 12.75 1.27 6.82
C ARG A 139 12.65 0.59 5.47
N TYR A 140 11.77 1.09 4.60
CA TYR A 140 11.49 0.53 3.27
C TYR A 140 12.37 1.10 2.16
N GLY A 141 13.32 1.99 2.49
CA GLY A 141 14.21 2.61 1.50
C GLY A 141 13.49 3.53 0.53
N ILE A 142 12.38 4.14 0.95
CA ILE A 142 11.60 5.09 0.15
C ILE A 142 12.29 6.45 0.21
N ASP A 143 12.59 7.02 -0.97
CA ASP A 143 13.22 8.32 -1.09
C ASP A 143 12.25 9.45 -0.69
N ARG A 144 12.68 10.26 0.25
CA ARG A 144 11.96 11.44 0.75
C ARG A 144 12.79 12.73 0.63
N SER A 145 13.81 12.72 -0.20
CA SER A 145 14.72 13.86 -0.38
C SER A 145 13.99 15.14 -0.82
N HIS A 146 12.87 14.99 -1.51
CA HIS A 146 12.03 16.10 -1.96
C HIS A 146 11.12 16.68 -0.86
N ARG A 147 11.00 16.03 0.30
CA ARG A 147 10.14 16.46 1.41
C ARG A 147 10.86 17.48 2.31
N VAL A 148 10.80 18.74 1.92
CA VAL A 148 11.36 19.85 2.72
C VAL A 148 10.42 20.24 3.86
N LYS A 149 9.10 20.20 3.62
CA LYS A 149 8.02 20.43 4.58
C LYS A 149 6.94 19.40 4.38
N HIS A 150 6.02 19.31 5.33
CA HIS A 150 4.81 18.53 5.15
C HIS A 150 3.93 19.17 4.06
N GLY A 151 3.32 18.33 3.24
CA GLY A 151 2.38 18.74 2.21
C GLY A 151 1.51 17.52 1.86
N ALA A 152 0.19 17.69 1.92
CA ALA A 152 -0.74 16.57 1.88
C ALA A 152 -0.58 15.67 0.65
N LEU A 153 -0.34 16.22 -0.54
CA LEU A 153 -0.15 15.39 -1.73
C LEU A 153 1.16 14.60 -1.68
N LEU A 154 2.27 15.24 -1.28
CA LEU A 154 3.56 14.57 -1.17
C LEU A 154 3.55 13.49 -0.09
N ASP A 155 2.92 13.77 1.05
CA ASP A 155 2.80 12.82 2.15
C ASP A 155 1.88 11.64 1.75
N ALA A 156 0.81 11.87 0.98
CA ALA A 156 0.01 10.82 0.37
C ALA A 156 0.80 9.97 -0.64
N GLU A 157 1.71 10.56 -1.45
CA GLU A 157 2.59 9.81 -2.36
C GLU A 157 3.56 8.90 -1.61
N LEU A 158 4.20 9.41 -0.55
CA LEU A 158 5.07 8.61 0.32
C LEU A 158 4.28 7.51 1.03
N LEU A 159 3.09 7.85 1.53
CA LEU A 159 2.21 6.92 2.19
C LEU A 159 1.73 5.80 1.25
N ALA A 160 1.45 6.10 -0.01
CA ALA A 160 1.09 5.10 -1.01
C ALA A 160 2.20 4.05 -1.17
N GLN A 161 3.46 4.47 -1.22
CA GLN A 161 4.59 3.55 -1.30
C GLN A 161 4.73 2.72 -0.02
N VAL A 162 4.63 3.35 1.17
CA VAL A 162 4.65 2.65 2.46
C VAL A 162 3.50 1.64 2.56
N TYR A 163 2.29 2.00 2.12
CA TYR A 163 1.12 1.12 2.14
C TYR A 163 1.32 -0.11 1.27
N ILE A 164 1.88 0.06 0.07
CA ILE A 164 2.23 -1.07 -0.82
C ILE A 164 3.20 -2.02 -0.11
N GLU A 165 4.24 -1.51 0.55
CA GLU A 165 5.21 -2.33 1.29
C GLU A 165 4.57 -3.04 2.50
N LEU A 166 3.72 -2.34 3.28
CA LEU A 166 2.99 -2.93 4.41
C LEU A 166 2.03 -4.04 4.00
N THR A 167 1.53 -4.02 2.78
CA THR A 167 0.60 -5.02 2.23
C THR A 167 1.30 -6.16 1.49
N GLY A 168 2.63 -6.28 1.61
CA GLY A 168 3.42 -7.37 1.02
C GLY A 168 4.21 -6.97 -0.23
N GLY A 169 4.37 -5.67 -0.48
CA GLY A 169 5.13 -5.15 -1.61
C GLY A 169 4.41 -5.37 -2.96
N ARG A 170 5.15 -5.16 -4.04
CA ARG A 170 4.66 -5.38 -5.42
C ARG A 170 4.50 -6.87 -5.76
N GLN A 171 5.04 -7.77 -4.94
CA GLN A 171 4.79 -9.21 -5.08
C GLN A 171 3.43 -9.53 -4.46
N ILE A 172 2.45 -9.79 -5.33
CA ILE A 172 1.22 -10.45 -4.91
C ILE A 172 1.67 -11.81 -4.38
N GLY A 173 1.55 -12.01 -3.04
CA GLY A 173 1.84 -13.29 -2.43
C GLY A 173 1.06 -14.37 -3.20
N LEU A 174 1.75 -15.43 -3.63
CA LEU A 174 1.10 -16.60 -4.18
C LEU A 174 0.30 -17.23 -3.03
N GLY A 175 -0.91 -16.70 -2.78
CA GLY A 175 -1.84 -17.27 -1.83
C GLY A 175 -2.25 -18.65 -2.32
N LEU A 176 -1.47 -19.65 -1.94
CA LEU A 176 -2.00 -20.99 -1.83
C LEU A 176 -3.10 -20.88 -0.80
N ALA A 177 -4.36 -20.99 -1.25
CA ALA A 177 -5.50 -20.99 -0.36
C ALA A 177 -5.23 -22.03 0.74
N GLU A 178 -4.90 -21.54 1.94
CA GLU A 178 -5.07 -22.34 3.15
C GLU A 178 -6.58 -22.50 3.25
N THR A 179 -7.06 -23.67 2.81
CA THR A 179 -8.36 -24.13 3.23
C THR A 179 -8.27 -24.29 4.74
N ASP A 180 -8.81 -23.31 5.47
CA ASP A 180 -9.10 -23.46 6.90
C ASP A 180 -10.00 -24.67 7.08
N ILE A 181 -9.36 -25.81 7.32
CA ILE A 181 -10.04 -26.95 7.91
C ILE A 181 -10.11 -26.59 9.39
N SER A 182 -11.18 -25.90 9.80
CA SER A 182 -11.58 -25.79 11.18
C SER A 182 -11.87 -27.20 11.69
N VAL A 183 -10.91 -27.77 12.42
CA VAL A 183 -11.09 -29.03 13.15
C VAL A 183 -11.94 -28.66 14.36
N ASP A 184 -13.26 -28.72 14.19
CA ASP A 184 -14.20 -28.67 15.27
C ASP A 184 -14.10 -29.99 16.05
N SER A 185 -13.76 -29.88 17.33
CA SER A 185 -13.54 -31.02 18.23
C SER A 185 -14.87 -31.73 18.53
N ALA A 186 -15.15 -32.82 17.82
CA ALA A 186 -16.21 -33.76 18.16
C ALA A 186 -15.64 -35.19 18.26
N PRO A 187 -16.19 -36.07 19.18
CA PRO A 187 -15.52 -37.28 19.61
C PRO A 187 -15.49 -38.36 18.53
N ALA A 188 -14.46 -39.19 18.65
CA ALA A 188 -14.12 -40.30 17.80
C ALA A 188 -15.28 -41.27 17.58
N ASP A 189 -15.80 -41.31 16.34
CA ASP A 189 -16.32 -42.54 15.72
C ASP A 189 -16.15 -42.45 14.21
N SER A 190 -15.33 -43.34 13.70
CA SER A 190 -15.13 -43.82 12.35
C SER A 190 -15.70 -42.94 11.18
N VAL A 191 -14.88 -42.00 10.68
CA VAL A 191 -15.05 -41.44 9.37
C VAL A 191 -13.90 -41.93 8.48
N SER A 192 -14.24 -42.74 7.48
CA SER A 192 -13.37 -43.17 6.41
C SER A 192 -12.79 -41.94 5.69
N VAL A 193 -11.48 -41.74 5.84
CA VAL A 193 -10.71 -40.76 5.06
C VAL A 193 -10.81 -41.19 3.59
N GLU A 194 -11.63 -40.48 2.80
CA GLU A 194 -11.53 -40.57 1.35
C GLU A 194 -10.15 -40.09 0.92
N THR A 195 -9.32 -41.02 0.54
CA THR A 195 -8.02 -40.77 -0.05
C THR A 195 -8.16 -39.79 -1.21
N VAL A 196 -7.57 -38.62 -1.07
CA VAL A 196 -7.38 -37.66 -2.15
C VAL A 196 -6.78 -38.43 -3.32
N THR A 197 -7.58 -38.64 -4.37
CA THR A 197 -7.15 -39.30 -5.58
C THR A 197 -5.92 -38.57 -6.11
N SER A 198 -4.78 -39.26 -6.12
CA SER A 198 -3.51 -38.74 -6.63
C SER A 198 -3.73 -38.20 -8.05
N ARG A 199 -3.37 -36.96 -8.29
CA ARG A 199 -3.39 -36.37 -9.62
C ARG A 199 -2.61 -37.31 -10.56
N PRO A 200 -3.17 -37.66 -11.72
CA PRO A 200 -2.47 -38.56 -12.68
C PRO A 200 -1.11 -37.91 -13.02
N GLN A 201 -0.06 -38.64 -12.73
CA GLN A 201 1.31 -38.20 -13.00
C GLN A 201 1.45 -38.05 -14.52
N ARG A 202 1.69 -36.81 -14.98
CA ARG A 202 1.91 -36.59 -16.41
C ARG A 202 3.19 -37.30 -16.82
N PRO A 203 3.20 -38.01 -17.96
CA PRO A 203 4.42 -38.63 -18.45
C PRO A 203 5.50 -37.55 -18.64
N PRO A 204 6.76 -37.87 -18.32
CA PRO A 204 7.86 -36.94 -18.51
C PRO A 204 7.92 -36.48 -19.96
N ARG A 205 8.01 -35.16 -20.17
CA ARG A 205 8.21 -34.63 -21.53
C ARG A 205 9.63 -34.98 -21.96
N ILE A 206 9.75 -35.74 -23.02
CA ILE A 206 11.05 -35.98 -23.66
C ILE A 206 11.41 -34.71 -24.41
N PHE A 207 12.39 -34.00 -23.89
CA PHE A 207 12.96 -32.81 -24.53
C PHE A 207 14.28 -33.25 -25.18
N THR A 208 14.36 -33.22 -26.50
CA THR A 208 15.60 -33.48 -27.23
C THR A 208 16.17 -32.14 -27.67
N PRO A 209 17.29 -31.68 -27.09
CA PRO A 209 17.92 -30.43 -27.50
C PRO A 209 18.41 -30.53 -28.97
N LEU A 210 18.40 -29.40 -29.66
CA LEU A 210 18.98 -29.33 -31.01
C LEU A 210 20.50 -29.49 -30.94
N SER A 211 21.07 -30.11 -31.98
CA SER A 211 22.53 -30.36 -32.08
C SER A 211 23.34 -29.08 -31.92
N GLU A 212 22.87 -27.93 -32.42
CA GLU A 212 23.48 -26.64 -32.26
C GLU A 212 23.46 -26.13 -30.81
N GLU A 213 22.41 -26.45 -30.05
CA GLU A 213 22.29 -26.06 -28.63
C GLU A 213 23.25 -26.87 -27.78
N LEU A 214 23.39 -28.18 -28.07
CA LEU A 214 24.36 -29.04 -27.41
C LEU A 214 25.80 -28.60 -27.68
N GLU A 215 26.12 -28.19 -28.91
CA GLU A 215 27.43 -27.73 -29.29
C GLU A 215 27.77 -26.41 -28.61
N ARG A 216 26.83 -25.43 -28.58
CA ARG A 216 27.01 -24.17 -27.85
C ARG A 216 27.18 -24.39 -26.35
N HIS A 217 26.40 -25.30 -25.76
CA HIS A 217 26.53 -25.67 -24.35
C HIS A 217 27.90 -26.27 -24.06
N ARG A 218 28.37 -27.21 -24.93
CA ARG A 218 29.68 -27.83 -24.77
C ARG A 218 30.82 -26.80 -24.82
N LEU A 219 30.78 -25.90 -25.80
CA LEU A 219 31.79 -24.83 -25.93
C LEU A 219 31.76 -23.87 -24.70
N PHE A 220 30.58 -23.55 -24.20
CA PHE A 220 30.45 -22.74 -22.99
C PHE A 220 31.04 -23.44 -21.76
N VAL A 221 30.70 -24.71 -21.53
CA VAL A 221 31.26 -25.51 -20.42
C VAL A 221 32.77 -25.60 -20.49
N GLN A 222 33.33 -25.79 -21.69
CA GLN A 222 34.80 -25.82 -21.89
C GLN A 222 35.49 -24.47 -21.60
N SER A 223 34.78 -23.35 -21.66
CA SER A 223 35.31 -22.04 -21.37
C SER A 223 35.35 -21.73 -19.87
N LEU A 224 34.69 -22.52 -19.03
CA LEU A 224 34.65 -22.31 -17.58
C LEU A 224 35.88 -22.91 -16.88
N ASN A 225 36.39 -22.20 -15.87
CA ASN A 225 37.40 -22.75 -14.96
C ASN A 225 36.68 -23.70 -13.97
N ASP A 226 37.07 -24.99 -13.99
CA ASP A 226 36.53 -26.04 -13.13
C ASP A 226 34.99 -26.25 -13.23
N PRO A 227 34.47 -26.64 -14.42
CA PRO A 227 33.05 -26.82 -14.64
C PRO A 227 32.49 -28.05 -13.94
N LEU A 228 31.46 -27.89 -13.12
CA LEU A 228 30.76 -29.00 -12.45
C LEU A 228 30.15 -30.04 -13.41
N TRP A 229 29.84 -29.65 -14.64
CA TRP A 229 29.21 -30.49 -15.65
C TRP A 229 30.22 -31.26 -16.55
N GLY A 230 31.50 -31.01 -16.38
CA GLY A 230 32.53 -31.72 -17.15
C GLY A 230 32.91 -33.08 -16.60
N SER A 231 32.52 -33.42 -15.37
CA SER A 231 32.94 -34.65 -14.67
C SER A 231 31.95 -35.83 -14.80
N GLU A 232 30.75 -35.63 -15.35
CA GLU A 232 29.71 -36.67 -15.46
C GLU A 232 29.82 -37.57 -16.71
N ALA A 233 30.69 -37.28 -17.67
CA ALA A 233 30.89 -38.12 -18.86
C ALA A 233 31.62 -39.45 -18.58
N ALA A 234 31.86 -39.80 -17.30
CA ALA A 234 32.57 -41.03 -16.91
C ALA A 234 31.73 -41.97 -16.01
N ARG A 235 30.42 -41.80 -15.95
CA ARG A 235 29.55 -42.77 -15.24
C ARG A 235 28.78 -43.62 -16.25
N THR A 236 29.43 -44.66 -16.73
CA THR A 236 29.04 -46.03 -17.05
C THR A 236 27.56 -46.35 -17.05
N GLU A 237 27.13 -46.88 -18.20
CA GLU A 237 25.96 -47.71 -18.36
C GLU A 237 25.91 -48.84 -17.32
N PRO A 238 24.77 -49.13 -16.73
CA PRO A 238 24.58 -50.38 -16.02
C PRO A 238 24.22 -51.47 -17.06
N ALA A 239 24.88 -52.60 -16.89
CA ALA A 239 24.64 -53.87 -17.63
C ALA A 239 23.22 -54.43 -17.40
#